data_137d4dbedd0ed269556bcc4abeceeb92
#
_entry.id   137d4dbedd0ed269556bcc4abeceeb92
#
_cell.length_a   1.000
_cell.length_b   1.000
_cell.length_c   1.000
_cell.angle_alpha   90.00
_cell.angle_beta   90.00
_cell.angle_gamma   90.00
#
_symmetry.space_group_name_H-M   'P 1'
#
loop_
_entity.id
_entity.type
_entity.pdbx_description
1 polymer ?
#
loop_
_entity_poly.entity_id
_entity_poly.type
_entity_poly.pdbx_seq_one_letter_code
_entity_poly.pdbx_strand_id
1 'polypeptide(L)'
;YLPLKTTEQLIVIFLVDVICLGLITFAAGGPNLQLSLLYAIIIFSSAILLNASLSLVVTLFAVIMVVYQRFIGNFFDYTNLTHLGNSVLLAFLFFVVHAIGRIAVQRFKILENLTFHQSIEIHQLQNINRYILEQVEEGYLVLDESNHIVLSNPAANQLLGIHVPASSERTPLIRWQPDLSELIQLS
;
A
#
# COMPACT_ATOMS: atom_id res chain seq x y z
N TYR A 1 -0.21 -7.89 -9.77
CA TYR A 1 -0.52 -8.04 -11.20
C TYR A 1 -2.01 -8.26 -11.36
N LEU A 2 -2.74 -7.24 -11.86
CA LEU A 2 -4.12 -7.43 -12.28
C LEU A 2 -4.14 -8.35 -13.50
N PRO A 3 -5.11 -9.27 -13.63
CA PRO A 3 -5.26 -10.10 -14.80
C PRO A 3 -5.45 -9.21 -16.04
N LEU A 4 -4.90 -9.63 -17.18
CA LEU A 4 -4.91 -8.87 -18.46
C LEU A 4 -6.28 -8.28 -18.80
N LYS A 5 -7.37 -9.04 -18.59
CA LYS A 5 -8.75 -8.57 -18.82
C LYS A 5 -9.13 -7.32 -18.01
N THR A 6 -8.69 -7.25 -16.75
CA THR A 6 -8.99 -6.09 -15.88
C THR A 6 -8.15 -4.87 -16.24
N THR A 7 -6.92 -5.05 -16.72
CA THR A 7 -6.06 -3.93 -17.16
C THR A 7 -6.61 -3.29 -18.43
N GLU A 8 -7.10 -4.09 -19.39
CA GLU A 8 -7.76 -3.60 -20.61
C GLU A 8 -9.06 -2.85 -20.29
N GLN A 9 -9.86 -3.35 -19.35
CA GLN A 9 -11.06 -2.66 -18.91
C GLN A 9 -10.75 -1.33 -18.24
N LEU A 10 -9.73 -1.27 -17.38
CA LEU A 10 -9.32 -0.06 -16.70
C LEU A 10 -8.85 1.03 -17.66
N ILE A 11 -8.06 0.70 -18.67
CA ILE A 11 -7.63 1.70 -19.65
C ILE A 11 -8.80 2.28 -20.43
N VAL A 12 -9.78 1.43 -20.82
CA VAL A 12 -11.00 1.90 -21.51
C VAL A 12 -11.79 2.85 -20.62
N ILE A 13 -11.96 2.53 -19.34
CA ILE A 13 -12.66 3.39 -18.38
C ILE A 13 -11.97 4.76 -18.30
N PHE A 14 -10.64 4.79 -18.09
CA PHE A 14 -9.91 6.07 -18.03
C PHE A 14 -9.97 6.88 -19.33
N LEU A 15 -9.95 6.23 -20.48
CA LEU A 15 -10.11 6.91 -21.77
C LEU A 15 -11.53 7.49 -21.92
N VAL A 16 -12.55 6.75 -21.51
CA VAL A 16 -13.94 7.24 -21.51
C VAL A 16 -14.10 8.42 -20.54
N ASP A 17 -13.50 8.37 -19.35
CA ASP A 17 -13.52 9.46 -18.38
C ASP A 17 -12.88 10.73 -18.96
N VAL A 18 -11.73 10.62 -19.66
CA VAL A 18 -11.08 11.74 -20.33
C VAL A 18 -11.98 12.31 -21.44
N ILE A 19 -12.66 11.46 -22.22
CA ILE A 19 -13.59 11.91 -23.28
C ILE A 19 -14.79 12.61 -22.66
N CYS A 20 -15.43 12.02 -21.65
CA CYS A 20 -16.57 12.62 -20.96
C CYS A 20 -16.22 13.99 -20.36
N LEU A 21 -15.05 14.07 -19.70
CA LEU A 21 -14.56 15.32 -19.15
C LEU A 21 -14.26 16.34 -20.26
N GLY A 22 -13.74 15.85 -21.39
CA GLY A 22 -13.52 16.65 -22.60
C GLY A 22 -14.81 17.27 -23.14
N LEU A 23 -15.88 16.49 -23.22
CA LEU A 23 -17.18 16.98 -23.65
C LEU A 23 -17.76 18.04 -22.67
N ILE A 24 -17.63 17.78 -21.38
CA ILE A 24 -18.08 18.72 -20.32
C ILE A 24 -17.31 20.04 -20.43
N THR A 25 -15.98 19.99 -20.57
CA THR A 25 -15.16 21.20 -20.70
C THR A 25 -15.47 21.97 -21.98
N PHE A 26 -15.74 21.27 -23.09
CA PHE A 26 -16.18 21.89 -24.32
C PHE A 26 -17.54 22.59 -24.16
N ALA A 27 -18.51 21.92 -23.54
CA ALA A 27 -19.85 22.49 -23.27
C ALA A 27 -19.79 23.70 -22.29
N ALA A 28 -18.82 23.73 -21.39
CA ALA A 28 -18.59 24.83 -20.44
C ALA A 28 -17.87 26.05 -21.04
N GLY A 29 -17.61 26.07 -22.36
CA GLY A 29 -16.96 27.19 -23.04
C GLY A 29 -15.44 27.13 -23.04
N GLY A 30 -14.86 25.97 -22.75
CA GLY A 30 -13.42 25.73 -22.81
C GLY A 30 -12.79 25.33 -21.46
N PRO A 31 -11.50 24.97 -21.47
CA PRO A 31 -10.83 24.47 -20.28
C PRO A 31 -10.63 25.58 -19.24
N ASN A 32 -11.35 25.46 -18.13
CA ASN A 32 -11.24 26.28 -16.93
C ASN A 32 -10.30 25.60 -15.92
N LEU A 33 -9.68 26.38 -15.03
CA LEU A 33 -8.76 25.84 -14.02
C LEU A 33 -9.41 24.74 -13.17
N GLN A 34 -10.66 24.91 -12.78
CA GLN A 34 -11.42 23.95 -11.96
C GLN A 34 -11.63 22.59 -12.68
N LEU A 35 -12.01 22.62 -13.96
CA LEU A 35 -12.19 21.42 -14.76
C LEU A 35 -10.85 20.76 -15.10
N SER A 36 -9.78 21.55 -15.22
CA SER A 36 -8.43 21.04 -15.43
C SER A 36 -7.89 20.24 -14.25
N LEU A 37 -8.30 20.55 -13.02
CA LEU A 37 -7.97 19.75 -11.83
C LEU A 37 -8.58 18.34 -11.87
N LEU A 38 -9.74 18.16 -12.49
CA LEU A 38 -10.35 16.84 -12.66
C LEU A 38 -9.51 15.95 -13.58
N TYR A 39 -8.91 16.50 -14.65
CA TYR A 39 -7.95 15.75 -15.47
C TYR A 39 -6.75 15.30 -14.66
N ALA A 40 -6.22 16.16 -13.77
CA ALA A 40 -5.10 15.81 -12.91
C ALA A 40 -5.42 14.61 -12.00
N ILE A 41 -6.65 14.51 -11.48
CA ILE A 41 -7.11 13.37 -10.67
C ILE A 41 -7.15 12.09 -11.51
N ILE A 42 -7.69 12.16 -12.73
CA ILE A 42 -7.73 10.99 -13.65
C ILE A 42 -6.32 10.53 -13.99
N ILE A 43 -5.41 11.47 -14.33
CA ILE A 43 -4.01 11.18 -14.65
C ILE A 43 -3.30 10.54 -13.46
N PHE A 44 -3.47 11.09 -12.26
CA PHE A 44 -2.87 10.57 -11.04
C PHE A 44 -3.38 9.15 -10.72
N SER A 45 -4.69 8.94 -10.82
CA SER A 45 -5.30 7.62 -10.59
C SER A 45 -4.83 6.59 -11.62
N SER A 46 -4.73 6.98 -12.90
CA SER A 46 -4.20 6.11 -13.95
C SER A 46 -2.73 5.76 -13.72
N ALA A 47 -1.92 6.71 -13.21
CA ALA A 47 -0.51 6.49 -12.89
C ALA A 47 -0.32 5.49 -11.75
N ILE A 48 -1.27 5.38 -10.83
CA ILE A 48 -1.25 4.41 -9.71
C ILE A 48 -1.72 3.03 -10.17
N LEU A 49 -2.82 2.96 -10.91
CA LEU A 49 -3.53 1.70 -11.20
C LEU A 49 -2.99 0.98 -12.44
N LEU A 50 -2.48 1.73 -13.43
CA LEU A 50 -2.00 1.17 -14.70
C LEU A 50 -0.48 1.00 -14.72
N ASN A 51 -0.02 0.18 -15.66
CA ASN A 51 1.41 0.07 -15.99
C ASN A 51 1.94 1.40 -16.54
N ALA A 52 3.27 1.61 -16.48
CA ALA A 52 3.91 2.86 -16.91
C ALA A 52 3.52 3.27 -18.33
N SER A 53 3.54 2.33 -19.28
CA SER A 53 3.21 2.60 -20.67
C SER A 53 1.76 2.98 -20.87
N LEU A 54 0.83 2.28 -20.21
CA LEU A 54 -0.60 2.53 -20.36
C LEU A 54 -1.04 3.84 -19.68
N SER A 55 -0.49 4.15 -18.50
CA SER A 55 -0.77 5.41 -17.83
C SER A 55 -0.24 6.62 -18.59
N LEU A 56 0.89 6.45 -19.31
CA LEU A 56 1.43 7.47 -20.19
C LEU A 56 0.51 7.73 -21.38
N VAL A 57 -0.10 6.67 -21.96
CA VAL A 57 -1.10 6.82 -23.03
C VAL A 57 -2.30 7.63 -22.57
N VAL A 58 -2.84 7.36 -21.37
CA VAL A 58 -3.95 8.14 -20.79
C VAL A 58 -3.56 9.60 -20.60
N THR A 59 -2.34 9.87 -20.09
CA THR A 59 -1.83 11.23 -19.89
C THR A 59 -1.68 11.98 -21.22
N LEU A 60 -1.09 11.32 -22.23
CA LEU A 60 -0.94 11.88 -23.58
C LEU A 60 -2.30 12.20 -24.20
N PHE A 61 -3.25 11.29 -24.06
CA PHE A 61 -4.61 11.48 -24.57
C PHE A 61 -5.31 12.67 -23.90
N ALA A 62 -5.17 12.83 -22.57
CA ALA A 62 -5.70 13.98 -21.83
C ALA A 62 -5.06 15.29 -22.30
N VAL A 63 -3.72 15.31 -22.51
CA VAL A 63 -3.01 16.48 -23.04
C VAL A 63 -3.53 16.85 -24.44
N ILE A 64 -3.65 15.87 -25.34
CA ILE A 64 -4.16 16.08 -26.70
C ILE A 64 -5.58 16.67 -26.65
N MET A 65 -6.46 16.12 -25.80
CA MET A 65 -7.83 16.60 -25.67
C MET A 65 -7.88 18.07 -25.22
N VAL A 66 -7.09 18.44 -24.21
CA VAL A 66 -7.06 19.84 -23.71
C VAL A 66 -6.46 20.79 -24.74
N VAL A 67 -5.38 20.41 -25.40
CA VAL A 67 -4.76 21.24 -26.46
C VAL A 67 -5.70 21.40 -27.65
N TYR A 68 -6.35 20.32 -28.10
CA TYR A 68 -7.30 20.33 -29.20
C TYR A 68 -8.50 21.24 -28.92
N GLN A 69 -9.06 21.20 -27.71
CA GLN A 69 -10.16 22.10 -27.32
C GLN A 69 -9.76 23.58 -27.38
N ARG A 70 -8.55 23.89 -26.93
CA ARG A 70 -8.01 25.25 -27.04
C ARG A 70 -7.81 25.70 -28.49
N PHE A 71 -7.31 24.77 -29.30
CA PHE A 71 -7.07 25.06 -30.72
C PHE A 71 -8.39 25.34 -31.45
N ILE A 72 -9.44 24.56 -31.24
CA ILE A 72 -10.77 24.78 -31.80
C ILE A 72 -11.35 26.11 -31.31
N GLY A 73 -11.29 26.38 -29.99
CA GLY A 73 -11.79 27.64 -29.43
C GLY A 73 -11.13 28.85 -30.01
N ASN A 74 -9.81 28.80 -30.24
CA ASN A 74 -9.07 29.90 -30.89
C ASN A 74 -9.33 30.02 -32.41
N PHE A 75 -9.74 28.92 -33.06
CA PHE A 75 -10.05 28.97 -34.49
C PHE A 75 -11.34 29.74 -34.78
N PHE A 76 -12.27 29.78 -33.85
CA PHE A 76 -13.51 30.55 -33.93
C PHE A 76 -13.37 31.97 -33.39
N ASP A 77 -12.38 32.23 -32.51
CA ASP A 77 -12.11 33.57 -31.94
C ASP A 77 -10.68 34.00 -32.26
N TYR A 78 -10.55 34.91 -33.25
CA TYR A 78 -9.27 35.42 -33.83
C TYR A 78 -8.43 36.31 -32.87
N THR A 79 -8.65 36.29 -31.55
CA THR A 79 -8.21 37.43 -30.74
C THR A 79 -7.16 37.24 -29.67
N ASN A 80 -6.57 36.07 -29.34
CA ASN A 80 -5.52 36.13 -28.30
C ASN A 80 -4.50 34.97 -28.29
N LEU A 81 -3.26 35.28 -28.68
CA LEU A 81 -2.04 34.49 -28.49
C LEU A 81 -1.69 34.18 -27.00
N THR A 82 -2.26 34.93 -26.06
CA THR A 82 -2.04 34.75 -24.60
C THR A 82 -2.57 33.43 -24.05
N HIS A 83 -3.50 32.81 -24.75
CA HIS A 83 -4.10 31.53 -24.31
C HIS A 83 -3.24 30.29 -24.64
N LEU A 84 -2.31 30.39 -25.59
CA LEU A 84 -1.41 29.25 -25.92
C LEU A 84 -0.43 28.95 -24.79
N GLY A 85 0.12 29.99 -24.15
CA GLY A 85 1.04 29.79 -23.00
C GLY A 85 0.41 29.00 -21.84
N ASN A 86 -0.85 29.30 -21.55
CA ASN A 86 -1.58 28.57 -20.48
C ASN A 86 -1.80 27.10 -20.84
N SER A 87 -1.98 26.75 -22.11
CA SER A 87 -2.17 25.35 -22.53
C SER A 87 -0.89 24.55 -22.43
N VAL A 88 0.26 25.13 -22.77
CA VAL A 88 1.57 24.51 -22.63
C VAL A 88 1.89 24.27 -21.14
N LEU A 89 1.62 25.26 -20.29
CA LEU A 89 1.82 25.15 -18.85
C LEU A 89 0.93 24.03 -18.25
N LEU A 90 -0.31 23.92 -18.71
CA LEU A 90 -1.25 22.91 -18.25
C LEU A 90 -0.84 21.51 -18.72
N ALA A 91 -0.37 21.38 -19.96
CA ALA A 91 0.19 20.14 -20.47
C ALA A 91 1.42 19.71 -19.65
N PHE A 92 2.32 20.65 -19.35
CA PHE A 92 3.47 20.38 -18.49
C PHE A 92 3.04 19.94 -17.08
N LEU A 93 2.03 20.58 -16.49
CA LEU A 93 1.47 20.20 -15.20
C LEU A 93 0.96 18.75 -15.21
N PHE A 94 0.30 18.32 -16.28
CA PHE A 94 -0.19 16.94 -16.40
C PHE A 94 0.95 15.92 -16.40
N PHE A 95 2.06 16.21 -17.08
CA PHE A 95 3.25 15.36 -17.03
C PHE A 95 3.89 15.34 -15.64
N VAL A 96 3.92 16.47 -14.93
CA VAL A 96 4.41 16.55 -13.55
C VAL A 96 3.53 15.69 -12.63
N VAL A 97 2.22 15.78 -12.73
CA VAL A 97 1.27 14.97 -11.94
C VAL A 97 1.47 13.47 -12.23
N HIS A 98 1.63 13.11 -13.51
CA HIS A 98 1.94 11.75 -13.92
C HIS A 98 3.25 11.25 -13.28
N ALA A 99 4.32 12.04 -13.35
CA ALA A 99 5.61 11.69 -12.78
C ALA A 99 5.54 11.50 -11.27
N ILE A 100 4.84 12.39 -10.55
CA ILE A 100 4.61 12.25 -9.09
C ILE A 100 3.87 10.94 -8.79
N GLY A 101 2.82 10.62 -9.52
CA GLY A 101 2.08 9.37 -9.36
C GLY A 101 2.98 8.13 -9.57
N ARG A 102 3.84 8.18 -10.59
CA ARG A 102 4.80 7.09 -10.85
C ARG A 102 5.84 6.92 -9.75
N ILE A 103 6.38 8.04 -9.25
CA ILE A 103 7.33 8.01 -8.12
C ILE A 103 6.65 7.45 -6.87
N ALA A 104 5.42 7.85 -6.59
CA ALA A 104 4.66 7.34 -5.46
C ALA A 104 4.51 5.81 -5.54
N VAL A 105 4.09 5.27 -6.69
CA VAL A 105 3.96 3.82 -6.89
C VAL A 105 5.28 3.08 -6.69
N GLN A 106 6.39 3.63 -7.20
CA GLN A 106 7.70 3.02 -7.01
C GLN A 106 8.10 2.97 -5.53
N ARG A 107 7.84 4.05 -4.79
CA ARG A 107 8.11 4.11 -3.35
C ARG A 107 7.25 3.11 -2.57
N PHE A 108 5.96 3.00 -2.90
CA PHE A 108 5.08 2.02 -2.27
C PHE A 108 5.56 0.58 -2.48
N LYS A 109 5.96 0.21 -3.70
CA LYS A 109 6.50 -1.13 -3.99
C LYS A 109 7.77 -1.44 -3.23
N ILE A 110 8.66 -0.45 -3.06
CA ILE A 110 9.89 -0.63 -2.27
C ILE A 110 9.54 -0.87 -0.80
N LEU A 111 8.63 -0.08 -0.23
CA LEU A 111 8.19 -0.23 1.15
C LEU A 111 7.51 -1.58 1.39
N GLU A 112 6.64 -2.01 0.49
CA GLU A 112 5.96 -3.30 0.56
C GLU A 112 6.96 -4.46 0.58
N ASN A 113 7.94 -4.43 -0.32
CA ASN A 113 8.99 -5.45 -0.37
C ASN A 113 9.83 -5.47 0.92
N LEU A 114 10.20 -4.32 1.46
CA LEU A 114 10.95 -4.24 2.72
C LEU A 114 10.15 -4.84 3.89
N THR A 115 8.87 -4.50 4.00
CA THR A 115 7.99 -5.03 5.05
C THR A 115 7.83 -6.54 4.92
N PHE A 116 7.69 -7.06 3.70
CA PHE A 116 7.58 -8.47 3.43
C PHE A 116 8.86 -9.24 3.84
N HIS A 117 10.05 -8.73 3.48
CA HIS A 117 11.32 -9.33 3.90
C HIS A 117 11.50 -9.33 5.41
N GLN A 118 11.17 -8.23 6.09
CA GLN A 118 11.23 -8.16 7.55
C GLN A 118 10.29 -9.18 8.23
N SER A 119 9.09 -9.37 7.70
CA SER A 119 8.17 -10.36 8.25
C SER A 119 8.69 -11.80 8.13
N ILE A 120 9.30 -12.14 6.99
CA ILE A 120 9.92 -13.46 6.78
C ILE A 120 11.07 -13.68 7.77
N GLU A 121 11.95 -12.68 7.93
CA GLU A 121 13.08 -12.77 8.85
C GLU A 121 12.64 -12.96 10.29
N ILE A 122 11.63 -12.23 10.75
CA ILE A 122 11.03 -12.40 12.07
C ILE A 122 10.46 -13.83 12.24
N HIS A 123 9.73 -14.33 11.26
CA HIS A 123 9.20 -15.69 11.29
C HIS A 123 10.30 -16.75 11.31
N GLN A 124 11.37 -16.57 10.55
CA GLN A 124 12.51 -17.48 10.58
C GLN A 124 13.20 -17.48 11.93
N LEU A 125 13.46 -16.31 12.52
CA LEU A 125 14.03 -16.21 13.86
C LEU A 125 13.15 -16.85 14.93
N GLN A 126 11.84 -16.66 14.86
CA GLN A 126 10.88 -17.29 15.76
C GLN A 126 10.91 -18.83 15.63
N ASN A 127 10.95 -19.34 14.41
CA ASN A 127 11.02 -20.78 14.16
C ASN A 127 12.32 -21.39 14.66
N ILE A 128 13.46 -20.73 14.41
CA ILE A 128 14.78 -21.18 14.91
C ILE A 128 14.78 -21.18 16.44
N ASN A 129 14.30 -20.09 17.06
CA ASN A 129 14.24 -20.00 18.52
C ASN A 129 13.35 -21.09 19.13
N ARG A 130 12.19 -21.32 18.52
CA ARG A 130 11.30 -22.41 18.92
C ARG A 130 11.97 -23.77 18.75
N TYR A 131 12.62 -24.02 17.63
CA TYR A 131 13.34 -25.27 17.38
C TYR A 131 14.45 -25.51 18.39
N ILE A 132 15.24 -24.48 18.73
CA ILE A 132 16.28 -24.56 19.75
C ILE A 132 15.65 -24.90 21.09
N LEU A 133 14.60 -24.22 21.51
CA LEU A 133 13.92 -24.49 22.79
C LEU A 133 13.30 -25.88 22.87
N GLU A 134 12.87 -26.45 21.74
CA GLU A 134 12.34 -27.82 21.68
C GLU A 134 13.42 -28.91 21.78
N GLN A 135 14.66 -28.59 21.35
CA GLN A 135 15.79 -29.54 21.35
C GLN A 135 16.62 -29.51 22.64
N VAL A 136 16.43 -28.49 23.49
CA VAL A 136 17.17 -28.40 24.76
C VAL A 136 16.54 -29.36 25.79
N GLU A 137 17.37 -30.21 26.38
CA GLU A 137 16.95 -31.16 27.41
C GLU A 137 16.67 -30.50 28.78
N GLU A 138 17.19 -29.27 28.97
CA GLU A 138 16.93 -28.46 30.15
C GLU A 138 15.53 -27.86 30.09
N GLY A 139 14.78 -27.86 31.21
CA GLY A 139 13.47 -27.27 31.31
C GLY A 139 13.54 -25.75 31.43
N TYR A 140 13.03 -25.05 30.43
CA TYR A 140 12.91 -23.57 30.45
C TYR A 140 11.47 -23.14 30.69
N LEU A 141 11.27 -22.31 31.70
CA LEU A 141 9.99 -21.70 32.05
C LEU A 141 10.18 -20.20 32.20
N VAL A 142 9.42 -19.42 31.43
CA VAL A 142 9.40 -17.96 31.51
C VAL A 142 8.07 -17.51 32.11
N LEU A 143 8.14 -16.68 33.13
CA LEU A 143 7.00 -16.12 33.85
C LEU A 143 6.94 -14.59 33.58
N ASP A 144 5.75 -14.03 33.60
CA ASP A 144 5.56 -12.59 33.67
C ASP A 144 5.63 -12.09 35.13
N GLU A 145 5.55 -10.75 35.30
CA GLU A 145 5.56 -10.09 36.62
C GLU A 145 4.42 -10.55 37.56
N SER A 146 3.38 -11.16 37.00
CA SER A 146 2.23 -11.69 37.71
C SER A 146 2.28 -13.20 37.91
N ASN A 147 3.44 -13.82 37.72
CA ASN A 147 3.67 -15.26 37.81
C ASN A 147 2.80 -16.11 36.87
N HIS A 148 2.43 -15.57 35.70
CA HIS A 148 1.81 -16.36 34.64
C HIS A 148 2.86 -16.93 33.71
N ILE A 149 2.63 -18.16 33.27
CA ILE A 149 3.50 -18.82 32.31
C ILE A 149 3.36 -18.13 30.95
N VAL A 150 4.43 -17.53 30.50
CA VAL A 150 4.54 -16.88 29.16
C VAL A 150 5.11 -17.88 28.15
N LEU A 151 6.07 -18.70 28.55
CA LEU A 151 6.73 -19.67 27.70
C LEU A 151 7.21 -20.86 28.51
N SER A 152 7.02 -22.08 27.99
CA SER A 152 7.60 -23.29 28.52
C SER A 152 8.07 -24.18 27.37
N ASN A 153 9.20 -24.85 27.54
CA ASN A 153 9.66 -25.85 26.59
C ASN A 153 9.14 -27.27 26.95
N PRO A 154 9.20 -28.24 26.02
CA PRO A 154 8.73 -29.60 26.27
C PRO A 154 9.41 -30.28 27.47
N ALA A 155 10.71 -30.00 27.69
CA ALA A 155 11.44 -30.57 28.81
C ALA A 155 10.90 -30.02 30.14
N ALA A 156 10.62 -28.71 30.26
CA ALA A 156 9.98 -28.13 31.45
C ALA A 156 8.59 -28.77 31.70
N ASN A 157 7.81 -28.93 30.64
CA ASN A 157 6.48 -29.53 30.74
C ASN A 157 6.54 -30.99 31.27
N GLN A 158 7.52 -31.78 30.82
CA GLN A 158 7.73 -33.14 31.30
C GLN A 158 8.22 -33.17 32.74
N LEU A 159 9.22 -32.34 33.08
CA LEU A 159 9.79 -32.28 34.43
C LEU A 159 8.79 -31.81 35.48
N LEU A 160 7.95 -30.86 35.15
CA LEU A 160 6.96 -30.29 36.06
C LEU A 160 5.59 -30.98 35.99
N GLY A 161 5.40 -31.92 35.07
CA GLY A 161 4.10 -32.57 34.85
C GLY A 161 3.01 -31.60 34.37
N ILE A 162 3.41 -30.51 33.72
CA ILE A 162 2.52 -29.44 33.29
C ILE A 162 2.15 -29.68 31.82
N HIS A 163 0.87 -29.58 31.50
CA HIS A 163 0.42 -29.59 30.12
C HIS A 163 -0.04 -28.17 29.78
N VAL A 164 0.89 -27.31 29.38
CA VAL A 164 0.56 -25.95 28.91
C VAL A 164 0.02 -26.08 27.49
N PRO A 165 -1.27 -25.76 27.26
CA PRO A 165 -1.80 -25.79 25.90
C PRO A 165 -1.07 -24.75 25.04
N ALA A 166 -0.81 -25.09 23.77
CA ALA A 166 -0.16 -24.20 22.80
C ALA A 166 -0.98 -22.93 22.45
N SER A 167 -2.19 -22.80 23.01
CA SER A 167 -3.05 -21.63 22.88
C SER A 167 -2.63 -20.57 23.91
N SER A 168 -2.55 -19.34 23.46
CA SER A 168 -2.07 -18.10 24.12
C SER A 168 -2.81 -17.68 25.42
N GLU A 169 -3.45 -18.55 26.15
CA GLU A 169 -4.00 -18.23 27.45
C GLU A 169 -2.89 -18.27 28.51
N ARG A 170 -2.55 -17.08 29.01
CA ARG A 170 -1.65 -16.91 30.16
C ARG A 170 -2.22 -17.67 31.36
N THR A 171 -1.58 -18.78 31.71
CA THR A 171 -2.03 -19.63 32.81
C THR A 171 -1.21 -19.30 34.05
N PRO A 172 -1.81 -19.01 35.20
CA PRO A 172 -1.07 -18.76 36.44
C PRO A 172 -0.34 -20.02 36.91
N LEU A 173 0.93 -19.88 37.30
CA LEU A 173 1.78 -20.97 37.76
C LEU A 173 1.18 -21.70 38.97
N ILE A 174 0.54 -20.97 39.87
CA ILE A 174 -0.10 -21.49 41.08
C ILE A 174 -1.14 -22.58 40.80
N ARG A 175 -1.73 -22.59 39.61
CA ARG A 175 -2.72 -23.57 39.19
C ARG A 175 -2.10 -24.98 38.96
N TRP A 176 -0.82 -25.01 38.64
CA TRP A 176 -0.14 -26.21 38.21
C TRP A 176 0.89 -26.70 39.24
N GLN A 177 1.59 -25.75 39.90
CA GLN A 177 2.64 -26.07 40.87
C GLN A 177 2.61 -25.02 42.01
N PRO A 178 1.74 -25.19 43.04
CA PRO A 178 1.63 -24.26 44.14
C PRO A 178 2.94 -24.09 44.94
N ASP A 179 3.67 -25.18 45.15
CA ASP A 179 4.93 -25.17 45.92
C ASP A 179 6.02 -24.31 45.23
N LEU A 180 6.07 -24.37 43.89
CA LEU A 180 7.04 -23.62 43.12
C LEU A 180 6.66 -22.11 43.04
N SER A 181 5.37 -21.81 43.06
CA SER A 181 4.89 -20.42 43.09
C SER A 181 5.20 -19.73 44.41
N GLU A 182 5.18 -20.47 45.54
CA GLU A 182 5.53 -19.98 46.86
C GLU A 182 7.04 -19.71 46.99
N LEU A 183 7.88 -20.58 46.42
CA LEU A 183 9.34 -20.36 46.37
C LEU A 183 9.74 -19.11 45.54
N ILE A 184 9.05 -18.85 44.45
CA ILE A 184 9.32 -17.69 43.58
C ILE A 184 8.88 -16.37 44.26
N GLN A 185 7.82 -16.38 45.06
CA GLN A 185 7.37 -15.19 45.80
C GLN A 185 8.30 -14.86 46.98
N LEU A 186 9.13 -15.79 47.42
CA LEU A 186 10.07 -15.62 48.52
C LEU A 186 11.47 -15.16 48.07
N SER A 187 11.75 -15.16 46.75
CA SER A 187 13.02 -14.73 46.15
C SER A 187 12.95 -13.30 45.61
#